data_e44023c2bdec377869b140f680b6936b
#
_entry.id   e44023c2bdec377869b140f680b6936b
#
_cell.length_a   1.000
_cell.length_b   1.000
_cell.length_c   1.000
_cell.angle_alpha   90.00
_cell.angle_beta   90.00
_cell.angle_gamma   90.00
#
_symmetry.space_group_name_H-M   'P 1'
#
loop_
_entity.id
_entity.type
_entity.pdbx_description
1 polymer ?
#
loop_
_entity_poly.entity_id
_entity_poly.type
_entity_poly.pdbx_seq_one_letter_code
_entity_poly.pdbx_strand_id
1 'polypeptide(L)'
;MALDAATLELTARELKTVLADAKIAKLFEPTRDELVITLRTRTDTYALLLSARSGSARVCLTEETFENPETPPSFCMLMRKHLTGGKLLDVQMEPGDRIVYFDFQCTNEMGDLVRNTLCAELMGRYSNLVLVQNGKIIDALKRVDFEDSDIRQLLPGLSYTTPPKPARPDFLQVSSASIVAAACQRDLPVADALNKTVAGVGPVVCREAAWRAFDGEHLLANELTDQQKRKLMDAIDQLKELHDQGGCPCSVTDPDGKPVEFTFFRPQQYGENYAVKEWPSFNAMLEGYYAEKDRAERLRTKSKELHKAVHNMYERAVRKQAARQEELAASGKSEKLRLYGELLSANLYLAQKGMKSITVPNWYDEGKEVTIPLDLRFTPSQNAQNFFKNYKKKQTAARMLVDLLAEGEKEIAYLETVLYEVETASGEAALNEIRAELKSQGYLKYYKQRDKRQKPADFLRFTSSDGFEILVGRNNAQNDKLTLHTARGKDLWFHVQKAPGSHVVVMSHGEDIPDTTQQEAAELAVIYSSTYKAGTGAKVAVDTTEVKNIWKANGAKPGMVLYEVYTTVYITPRDGLAEQLKKK
;
A
#
# COMPACT_ATOMS: atom_id res chain seq x y z
N MET A 1 19.91 -7.49 1.35
CA MET A 1 20.46 -8.80 1.74
C MET A 1 19.40 -9.61 2.48
N ALA A 2 19.44 -10.93 2.44
CA ALA A 2 18.60 -11.79 3.24
C ALA A 2 19.34 -12.15 4.55
N LEU A 3 18.64 -12.22 5.66
CA LEU A 3 19.13 -12.73 6.93
C LEU A 3 19.70 -14.15 6.71
N ASP A 4 20.95 -14.38 7.10
CA ASP A 4 21.57 -15.70 7.01
C ASP A 4 21.30 -16.56 8.26
N ALA A 5 21.58 -17.87 8.16
CA ALA A 5 21.27 -18.78 9.24
C ALA A 5 22.16 -18.57 10.48
N ALA A 6 23.44 -18.18 10.29
CA ALA A 6 24.35 -17.92 11.40
C ALA A 6 23.88 -16.73 12.26
N THR A 7 23.54 -15.60 11.63
CA THR A 7 23.00 -14.43 12.33
C THR A 7 21.63 -14.75 12.98
N LEU A 8 20.79 -15.53 12.27
CA LEU A 8 19.48 -15.93 12.78
C LEU A 8 19.60 -16.84 13.99
N GLU A 9 20.59 -17.73 14.04
CA GLU A 9 20.84 -18.62 15.19
C GLU A 9 21.14 -17.81 16.46
N LEU A 10 22.01 -16.79 16.35
CA LEU A 10 22.31 -15.89 17.46
C LEU A 10 21.08 -15.08 17.90
N THR A 11 20.29 -14.62 16.93
CA THR A 11 19.00 -13.96 17.23
C THR A 11 18.03 -14.91 17.96
N ALA A 12 17.94 -16.16 17.55
CA ALA A 12 17.07 -17.15 18.18
C ALA A 12 17.55 -17.50 19.62
N ARG A 13 18.87 -17.56 19.86
CA ARG A 13 19.45 -17.74 21.20
C ARG A 13 19.07 -16.57 22.13
N GLU A 14 19.14 -15.32 21.65
CA GLU A 14 18.66 -14.16 22.41
C GLU A 14 17.16 -14.25 22.70
N LEU A 15 16.33 -14.54 21.69
CA LEU A 15 14.89 -14.68 21.86
C LEU A 15 14.53 -15.75 22.88
N LYS A 16 15.20 -16.91 22.86
CA LYS A 16 15.01 -17.99 23.83
C LYS A 16 15.27 -17.52 25.26
N THR A 17 16.31 -16.71 25.46
CA THR A 17 16.68 -16.19 26.78
C THR A 17 15.71 -15.13 27.25
N VAL A 18 15.40 -14.13 26.41
CA VAL A 18 14.56 -12.98 26.78
C VAL A 18 13.09 -13.37 26.96
N LEU A 19 12.60 -14.31 26.14
CA LEU A 19 11.20 -14.73 26.14
C LEU A 19 10.94 -16.01 26.95
N ALA A 20 11.89 -16.45 27.77
CA ALA A 20 11.72 -17.64 28.61
C ALA A 20 10.43 -17.55 29.44
N ASP A 21 9.60 -18.62 29.35
CA ASP A 21 8.33 -18.74 30.08
C ASP A 21 7.26 -17.66 29.74
N ALA A 22 7.46 -16.85 28.73
CA ALA A 22 6.53 -15.80 28.35
C ALA A 22 5.16 -16.35 27.90
N LYS A 23 4.10 -15.63 28.22
CA LYS A 23 2.72 -15.96 27.80
C LYS A 23 2.24 -15.02 26.68
N ILE A 24 1.57 -15.59 25.71
CA ILE A 24 0.96 -14.82 24.62
C ILE A 24 -0.23 -14.03 25.18
N ALA A 25 -0.11 -12.70 25.17
CA ALA A 25 -1.16 -11.78 25.58
C ALA A 25 -2.07 -11.36 24.40
N LYS A 26 -1.46 -11.02 23.23
CA LYS A 26 -2.19 -10.56 22.04
C LYS A 26 -1.46 -11.00 20.79
N LEU A 27 -2.24 -11.14 19.69
CA LEU A 27 -1.72 -11.38 18.34
C LEU A 27 -2.38 -10.43 17.36
N PHE A 28 -1.56 -9.90 16.44
CA PHE A 28 -1.97 -8.98 15.40
C PHE A 28 -1.30 -9.37 14.07
N GLU A 29 -1.99 -9.12 12.97
CA GLU A 29 -1.50 -9.24 11.60
C GLU A 29 -1.62 -7.87 10.93
N PRO A 30 -0.62 -6.98 11.11
CA PRO A 30 -0.67 -5.61 10.58
C PRO A 30 -0.73 -5.57 9.05
N THR A 31 -0.07 -6.51 8.41
CA THR A 31 -0.06 -6.68 6.95
C THR A 31 -0.16 -8.16 6.61
N ARG A 32 -0.40 -8.48 5.32
CA ARG A 32 -0.53 -9.87 4.83
C ARG A 32 0.73 -10.73 5.00
N ASP A 33 1.86 -10.11 5.31
CA ASP A 33 3.16 -10.77 5.41
C ASP A 33 3.78 -10.65 6.82
N GLU A 34 3.06 -10.09 7.79
CA GLU A 34 3.60 -9.83 9.14
C GLU A 34 2.65 -10.28 10.23
N LEU A 35 3.21 -10.94 11.24
CA LEU A 35 2.53 -11.28 12.48
C LEU A 35 3.28 -10.63 13.65
N VAL A 36 2.56 -9.98 14.56
CA VAL A 36 3.10 -9.41 15.80
C VAL A 36 2.45 -10.10 16.98
N ILE A 37 3.29 -10.70 17.84
CA ILE A 37 2.86 -11.42 19.04
C ILE A 37 3.31 -10.64 20.26
N THR A 38 2.37 -10.18 21.07
CA THR A 38 2.66 -9.59 22.37
C THR A 38 2.86 -10.72 23.39
N LEU A 39 4.06 -10.82 23.91
CA LEU A 39 4.49 -11.83 24.88
C LEU A 39 4.77 -11.14 26.22
N ARG A 40 4.21 -11.67 27.32
CA ARG A 40 4.37 -11.16 28.65
C ARG A 40 5.18 -12.14 29.51
N THR A 41 6.34 -11.70 29.98
CA THR A 41 7.14 -12.38 30.98
C THR A 41 6.65 -12.01 32.39
N ARG A 42 7.37 -12.39 33.42
CA ARG A 42 7.04 -11.98 34.82
C ARG A 42 7.29 -10.49 35.07
N THR A 43 8.27 -9.91 34.41
CA THR A 43 8.71 -8.52 34.61
C THR A 43 8.26 -7.59 33.49
N ASP A 44 8.29 -8.04 32.22
CA ASP A 44 8.22 -7.19 31.06
C ASP A 44 7.19 -7.68 30.03
N THR A 45 6.91 -6.82 29.07
CA THR A 45 6.07 -7.14 27.92
C THR A 45 6.84 -6.84 26.64
N TYR A 46 7.00 -7.85 25.79
CA TYR A 46 7.71 -7.76 24.51
C TYR A 46 6.76 -7.91 23.34
N ALA A 47 7.04 -7.23 22.24
CA ALA A 47 6.41 -7.47 20.96
C ALA A 47 7.39 -8.24 20.06
N LEU A 48 7.02 -9.44 19.66
CA LEU A 48 7.77 -10.28 18.72
C LEU A 48 7.19 -10.08 17.33
N LEU A 49 8.00 -9.55 16.42
CA LEU A 49 7.67 -9.41 15.00
C LEU A 49 8.18 -10.63 14.24
N LEU A 50 7.27 -11.28 13.49
CA LEU A 50 7.60 -12.29 12.49
C LEU A 50 7.19 -11.74 11.12
N SER A 51 8.19 -11.45 10.27
CA SER A 51 7.99 -10.90 8.93
C SER A 51 8.34 -11.95 7.87
N ALA A 52 7.35 -12.31 7.05
CA ALA A 52 7.50 -13.16 5.87
C ALA A 52 7.60 -12.35 4.56
N ARG A 53 7.98 -11.07 4.64
CA ARG A 53 8.17 -10.19 3.46
C ARG A 53 9.40 -10.60 2.67
N SER A 54 9.28 -10.67 1.36
CA SER A 54 10.35 -11.12 0.47
C SER A 54 11.68 -10.37 0.64
N GLY A 55 11.63 -9.08 0.93
CA GLY A 55 12.83 -8.22 1.02
C GLY A 55 13.32 -7.96 2.45
N SER A 56 12.54 -8.34 3.48
CA SER A 56 12.80 -8.06 4.89
C SER A 56 12.30 -9.18 5.82
N ALA A 57 12.41 -10.43 5.35
CA ALA A 57 12.05 -11.61 6.13
C ALA A 57 12.95 -11.72 7.37
N ARG A 58 12.34 -11.73 8.55
CA ARG A 58 13.04 -11.79 9.83
C ARG A 58 12.13 -12.14 10.99
N VAL A 59 12.76 -12.48 12.09
CA VAL A 59 12.15 -12.59 13.41
C VAL A 59 12.96 -11.74 14.38
N CYS A 60 12.33 -10.80 15.08
CA CYS A 60 13.00 -9.96 16.08
C CYS A 60 11.99 -9.37 17.07
N LEU A 61 12.47 -8.91 18.21
CA LEU A 61 11.71 -8.02 19.10
C LEU A 61 11.57 -6.65 18.44
N THR A 62 10.48 -5.94 18.72
CA THR A 62 10.21 -4.63 18.16
C THR A 62 9.54 -3.71 19.18
N GLU A 63 9.91 -2.44 19.17
CA GLU A 63 9.24 -1.36 19.90
C GLU A 63 8.27 -0.58 18.98
N GLU A 64 8.24 -0.91 17.70
CA GLU A 64 7.40 -0.23 16.71
C GLU A 64 5.91 -0.49 16.98
N THR A 65 5.12 0.56 16.90
CA THR A 65 3.65 0.48 16.95
C THR A 65 3.08 0.26 15.56
N PHE A 66 2.33 -0.82 15.40
CA PHE A 66 1.70 -1.18 14.13
C PHE A 66 0.24 -0.74 14.09
N GLU A 67 -0.18 -0.17 12.95
CA GLU A 67 -1.59 -0.04 12.66
C GLU A 67 -2.15 -1.37 12.18
N ASN A 68 -3.18 -1.83 12.87
CA ASN A 68 -3.82 -3.10 12.55
C ASN A 68 -5.02 -2.87 11.63
N PRO A 69 -5.34 -3.81 10.72
CA PRO A 69 -6.54 -3.74 9.90
C PRO A 69 -7.79 -3.77 10.79
N GLU A 70 -8.83 -3.05 10.37
CA GLU A 70 -10.10 -2.96 11.11
C GLU A 70 -10.76 -4.33 11.32
N THR A 71 -10.67 -5.19 10.31
CA THR A 71 -11.10 -6.59 10.40
C THR A 71 -9.86 -7.46 10.39
N PRO A 72 -9.60 -8.22 11.47
CA PRO A 72 -8.45 -9.12 11.50
C PRO A 72 -8.55 -10.16 10.38
N PRO A 73 -7.44 -10.44 9.65
CA PRO A 73 -7.40 -11.49 8.65
C PRO A 73 -7.69 -12.88 9.23
N SER A 74 -8.07 -13.83 8.37
CA SER A 74 -8.42 -15.19 8.78
C SER A 74 -7.29 -15.91 9.50
N PHE A 75 -6.05 -15.75 9.03
CA PHE A 75 -4.87 -16.33 9.67
C PHE A 75 -4.66 -15.76 11.08
N CYS A 76 -4.80 -14.45 11.28
CA CYS A 76 -4.75 -13.83 12.60
C CYS A 76 -5.80 -14.39 13.56
N MET A 77 -7.04 -14.57 13.07
CA MET A 77 -8.12 -15.13 13.89
C MET A 77 -7.83 -16.58 14.30
N LEU A 78 -7.28 -17.35 13.39
CA LEU A 78 -6.88 -18.73 13.67
C LEU A 78 -5.70 -18.78 14.65
N MET A 79 -4.68 -17.92 14.48
CA MET A 79 -3.59 -17.80 15.44
C MET A 79 -4.11 -17.43 16.85
N ARG A 80 -5.05 -16.50 16.94
CA ARG A 80 -5.68 -16.13 18.23
C ARG A 80 -6.38 -17.32 18.88
N LYS A 81 -7.13 -18.09 18.09
CA LYS A 81 -7.85 -19.28 18.58
C LYS A 81 -6.89 -20.31 19.20
N HIS A 82 -5.76 -20.57 18.55
CA HIS A 82 -4.86 -21.66 18.93
C HIS A 82 -3.72 -21.26 19.87
N LEU A 83 -3.33 -19.98 19.90
CA LEU A 83 -2.13 -19.55 20.61
C LEU A 83 -2.39 -18.57 21.77
N THR A 84 -3.54 -17.86 21.83
CA THR A 84 -3.79 -16.88 22.90
C THR A 84 -3.74 -17.54 24.27
N GLY A 85 -3.00 -16.93 25.21
CA GLY A 85 -2.79 -17.47 26.56
C GLY A 85 -1.76 -18.58 26.63
N GLY A 86 -1.26 -19.05 25.48
CA GLY A 86 -0.22 -20.08 25.40
C GLY A 86 1.10 -19.61 26.04
N LYS A 87 1.80 -20.54 26.68
CA LYS A 87 3.12 -20.34 27.31
C LYS A 87 4.20 -20.78 26.34
N LEU A 88 5.19 -19.92 26.08
CA LEU A 88 6.37 -20.30 25.30
C LEU A 88 7.19 -21.32 26.07
N LEU A 89 7.43 -22.47 25.46
CA LEU A 89 8.25 -23.55 26.01
C LEU A 89 9.68 -23.47 25.53
N ASP A 90 9.86 -23.23 24.21
CA ASP A 90 11.18 -23.19 23.60
C ASP A 90 11.19 -22.36 22.32
N VAL A 91 12.40 -21.90 21.96
CA VAL A 91 12.72 -21.32 20.65
C VAL A 91 13.88 -22.14 20.09
N GLN A 92 13.66 -22.80 18.97
CA GLN A 92 14.63 -23.65 18.30
C GLN A 92 14.83 -23.21 16.86
N MET A 93 15.94 -23.58 16.27
CA MET A 93 16.24 -23.29 14.88
C MET A 93 16.59 -24.59 14.14
N GLU A 94 16.19 -24.68 12.88
CA GLU A 94 16.64 -25.77 11.99
C GLU A 94 18.12 -25.60 11.67
N PRO A 95 19.00 -26.57 11.99
CA PRO A 95 20.44 -26.45 11.78
C PRO A 95 20.80 -26.11 10.32
N GLY A 96 21.60 -25.05 10.14
CA GLY A 96 22.07 -24.58 8.84
C GLY A 96 21.01 -23.98 7.90
N ASP A 97 19.77 -23.79 8.39
CA ASP A 97 18.67 -23.23 7.61
C ASP A 97 18.02 -22.04 8.32
N ARG A 98 17.17 -21.30 7.60
CA ARG A 98 16.52 -20.08 8.12
C ARG A 98 15.09 -20.36 8.56
N ILE A 99 14.93 -21.36 9.43
CA ILE A 99 13.65 -21.76 10.01
C ILE A 99 13.77 -21.68 11.53
N VAL A 100 12.88 -20.90 12.16
CA VAL A 100 12.76 -20.79 13.60
C VAL A 100 11.45 -21.41 14.06
N TYR A 101 11.51 -22.25 15.08
CA TYR A 101 10.38 -22.90 15.70
C TYR A 101 10.10 -22.27 17.05
N PHE A 102 8.87 -21.80 17.24
CA PHE A 102 8.36 -21.32 18.54
C PHE A 102 7.38 -22.35 19.08
N ASP A 103 7.74 -23.05 20.13
CA ASP A 103 6.91 -24.07 20.77
C ASP A 103 6.09 -23.46 21.89
N PHE A 104 4.79 -23.57 21.81
CA PHE A 104 3.86 -23.06 22.81
C PHE A 104 3.05 -24.19 23.43
N GLN A 105 2.91 -24.18 24.76
CA GLN A 105 1.92 -24.94 25.48
C GLN A 105 0.61 -24.16 25.54
N CYS A 106 -0.42 -24.67 24.92
CA CYS A 106 -1.73 -24.04 24.84
C CYS A 106 -2.81 -24.94 25.43
N THR A 107 -3.99 -24.38 25.67
CA THR A 107 -5.18 -25.15 26.07
C THR A 107 -6.15 -25.19 24.89
N ASN A 108 -6.61 -26.37 24.50
CA ASN A 108 -7.61 -26.51 23.44
C ASN A 108 -9.04 -26.20 23.94
N GLU A 109 -10.02 -26.24 23.05
CA GLU A 109 -11.43 -25.98 23.39
C GLU A 109 -12.02 -26.99 24.39
N MET A 110 -11.43 -28.18 24.54
CA MET A 110 -11.84 -29.20 25.51
C MET A 110 -11.17 -29.06 26.88
N GLY A 111 -10.22 -28.13 27.00
CA GLY A 111 -9.46 -27.93 28.23
C GLY A 111 -8.14 -28.71 28.30
N ASP A 112 -7.80 -29.50 27.27
CA ASP A 112 -6.56 -30.29 27.27
C ASP A 112 -5.35 -29.42 26.95
N LEU A 113 -4.20 -29.76 27.52
CA LEU A 113 -2.92 -29.16 27.19
C LEU A 113 -2.40 -29.72 25.87
N VAL A 114 -2.15 -28.84 24.92
CA VAL A 114 -1.62 -29.18 23.59
C VAL A 114 -0.37 -28.39 23.30
N ARG A 115 0.55 -28.96 22.50
CA ARG A 115 1.73 -28.27 22.00
C ARG A 115 1.47 -27.78 20.59
N ASN A 116 1.58 -26.48 20.37
CA ASN A 116 1.50 -25.83 19.07
C ASN A 116 2.87 -25.24 18.73
N THR A 117 3.36 -25.54 17.53
CA THR A 117 4.62 -25.01 17.02
C THR A 117 4.35 -23.99 15.91
N LEU A 118 4.80 -22.76 16.10
CA LEU A 118 4.78 -21.75 15.05
C LEU A 118 6.14 -21.77 14.34
N CYS A 119 6.15 -22.21 13.08
CA CYS A 119 7.33 -22.28 12.24
C CYS A 119 7.45 -20.98 11.43
N ALA A 120 8.56 -20.26 11.60
CA ALA A 120 8.89 -19.08 10.80
C ALA A 120 9.98 -19.44 9.78
N GLU A 121 9.60 -19.56 8.51
CA GLU A 121 10.47 -19.87 7.38
C GLU A 121 10.90 -18.57 6.70
N LEU A 122 12.19 -18.22 6.72
CA LEU A 122 12.72 -16.93 6.29
C LEU A 122 13.52 -17.06 4.99
N MET A 123 12.84 -17.40 3.89
CA MET A 123 13.45 -17.79 2.61
C MET A 123 13.16 -16.82 1.46
N GLY A 124 13.30 -15.51 1.73
CA GLY A 124 13.05 -14.46 0.73
C GLY A 124 11.60 -14.51 0.21
N ARG A 125 11.39 -14.71 -1.08
CA ARG A 125 10.04 -14.76 -1.66
C ARG A 125 9.20 -15.95 -1.18
N TYR A 126 9.85 -17.00 -0.71
CA TYR A 126 9.19 -18.21 -0.18
C TYR A 126 9.02 -18.19 1.35
N SER A 127 9.30 -17.04 1.98
CA SER A 127 9.10 -16.89 3.42
C SER A 127 7.64 -17.10 3.80
N ASN A 128 7.43 -17.83 4.91
CA ASN A 128 6.10 -18.19 5.38
C ASN A 128 6.05 -18.33 6.91
N LEU A 129 4.85 -18.29 7.46
CA LEU A 129 4.58 -18.62 8.87
C LEU A 129 3.57 -19.77 8.88
N VAL A 130 3.93 -20.87 9.51
CA VAL A 130 3.11 -22.09 9.51
C VAL A 130 2.82 -22.51 10.94
N LEU A 131 1.54 -22.67 11.30
CA LEU A 131 1.14 -23.23 12.58
C LEU A 131 0.99 -24.74 12.45
N VAL A 132 1.69 -25.47 13.32
CA VAL A 132 1.74 -26.93 13.32
C VAL A 132 1.30 -27.47 14.69
N GLN A 133 0.49 -28.52 14.69
CA GLN A 133 0.12 -29.29 15.88
C GLN A 133 0.25 -30.77 15.58
N ASN A 134 0.95 -31.50 16.43
CA ASN A 134 1.18 -32.95 16.24
C ASN A 134 1.72 -33.33 14.85
N GLY A 135 2.64 -32.51 14.32
CA GLY A 135 3.23 -32.70 12.98
C GLY A 135 2.33 -32.37 11.80
N LYS A 136 1.08 -31.93 12.04
CA LYS A 136 0.13 -31.52 11.00
C LYS A 136 -0.02 -30.00 10.95
N ILE A 137 -0.13 -29.48 9.74
CA ILE A 137 -0.37 -28.07 9.47
C ILE A 137 -1.80 -27.71 9.91
N ILE A 138 -1.93 -26.75 10.82
CA ILE A 138 -3.22 -26.14 11.17
C ILE A 138 -3.58 -25.07 10.14
N ASP A 139 -2.63 -24.19 9.82
CA ASP A 139 -2.72 -23.24 8.71
C ASP A 139 -1.35 -22.62 8.40
N ALA A 140 -1.26 -21.93 7.27
CA ALA A 140 -0.09 -21.16 6.84
C ALA A 140 -0.51 -19.75 6.44
N LEU A 141 0.36 -18.75 6.71
CA LEU A 141 0.15 -17.36 6.31
C LEU A 141 -0.02 -17.25 4.79
N LYS A 142 0.82 -17.98 4.05
CA LYS A 142 0.73 -18.15 2.60
C LYS A 142 0.48 -19.64 2.34
N ARG A 143 -0.75 -19.96 2.01
CA ARG A 143 -1.07 -21.33 1.59
C ARG A 143 -0.42 -21.61 0.25
N VAL A 144 0.16 -22.80 0.11
CA VAL A 144 0.80 -23.28 -1.11
C VAL A 144 0.07 -24.56 -1.51
N ASP A 145 -0.64 -24.52 -2.62
CA ASP A 145 -1.37 -25.67 -3.15
C ASP A 145 -0.58 -26.40 -4.25
N PHE A 146 -1.22 -27.37 -4.89
CA PHE A 146 -0.62 -28.17 -5.95
C PHE A 146 -0.39 -27.38 -7.25
N GLU A 147 -1.09 -26.26 -7.46
CA GLU A 147 -0.88 -25.37 -8.61
C GLU A 147 0.34 -24.47 -8.39
N ASP A 148 0.60 -24.09 -7.12
CA ASP A 148 1.73 -23.23 -6.74
C ASP A 148 3.07 -24.00 -6.66
N SER A 149 3.05 -25.28 -6.25
CA SER A 149 4.27 -26.10 -6.09
C SER A 149 3.99 -27.59 -6.14
N ASP A 150 4.71 -28.31 -7.01
CA ASP A 150 4.72 -29.78 -7.07
C ASP A 150 5.58 -30.40 -5.95
N ILE A 151 6.51 -29.61 -5.36
CA ILE A 151 7.52 -30.14 -4.44
C ILE A 151 6.98 -30.17 -3.00
N ARG A 152 6.27 -29.13 -2.57
CA ARG A 152 5.82 -28.97 -1.19
C ARG A 152 4.55 -28.12 -1.12
N GLN A 153 3.52 -28.69 -0.52
CA GLN A 153 2.24 -28.02 -0.26
C GLN A 153 2.16 -27.61 1.21
N LEU A 154 1.53 -26.46 1.47
CA LEU A 154 1.27 -25.91 2.80
C LEU A 154 -0.22 -25.65 2.98
N LEU A 155 -0.97 -26.75 3.18
CA LEU A 155 -2.43 -26.72 3.34
C LEU A 155 -2.83 -27.33 4.69
N PRO A 156 -3.93 -26.86 5.29
CA PRO A 156 -4.46 -27.43 6.51
C PRO A 156 -4.65 -28.96 6.44
N GLY A 157 -4.24 -29.66 7.49
CA GLY A 157 -4.36 -31.11 7.63
C GLY A 157 -3.22 -31.93 7.03
N LEU A 158 -2.38 -31.36 6.15
CA LEU A 158 -1.20 -32.04 5.63
C LEU A 158 -0.10 -32.13 6.70
N SER A 159 0.79 -33.10 6.55
CA SER A 159 1.99 -33.20 7.39
C SER A 159 2.96 -32.08 7.06
N TYR A 160 3.49 -31.44 8.10
CA TYR A 160 4.52 -30.42 7.93
C TYR A 160 5.85 -31.09 7.57
N THR A 161 6.45 -30.63 6.49
CA THR A 161 7.81 -31.00 6.08
C THR A 161 8.64 -29.72 5.91
N THR A 162 9.93 -29.78 6.23
CA THR A 162 10.84 -28.66 6.02
C THR A 162 11.05 -28.40 4.52
N PRO A 163 11.34 -27.16 4.11
CA PRO A 163 11.76 -26.86 2.74
C PRO A 163 12.98 -27.68 2.32
N PRO A 164 13.15 -27.96 1.02
CA PRO A 164 14.34 -28.65 0.52
C PRO A 164 15.62 -27.86 0.88
N LYS A 165 16.57 -28.52 1.54
CA LYS A 165 17.86 -27.92 1.86
C LYS A 165 18.77 -27.92 0.63
N PRO A 166 19.59 -26.86 0.42
CA PRO A 166 20.61 -26.87 -0.61
C PRO A 166 21.63 -27.98 -0.32
N ALA A 167 22.12 -28.64 -1.36
CA ALA A 167 23.11 -29.72 -1.26
C ALA A 167 24.53 -29.19 -0.91
N ARG A 168 24.64 -28.14 -0.13
CA ARG A 168 25.89 -27.51 0.30
C ARG A 168 26.08 -27.72 1.80
N PRO A 169 27.31 -28.01 2.26
CA PRO A 169 27.57 -28.19 3.69
C PRO A 169 27.37 -26.87 4.45
N ASP A 170 26.90 -27.00 5.70
CA ASP A 170 26.76 -25.88 6.60
C ASP A 170 28.15 -25.35 7.02
N PHE A 171 28.34 -24.02 6.85
CA PHE A 171 29.59 -23.34 7.20
C PHE A 171 30.02 -23.58 8.65
N LEU A 172 29.08 -23.56 9.60
CA LEU A 172 29.37 -23.71 11.02
C LEU A 172 29.70 -25.17 11.41
N GLN A 173 29.15 -26.16 10.71
CA GLN A 173 29.27 -27.58 11.06
C GLN A 173 30.46 -28.29 10.43
N VAL A 174 30.92 -27.85 9.25
CA VAL A 174 31.97 -28.50 8.49
C VAL A 174 33.33 -27.89 8.80
N SER A 175 34.41 -28.68 8.85
CA SER A 175 35.75 -28.17 9.15
C SER A 175 36.23 -27.15 8.11
N SER A 176 37.02 -26.14 8.55
CA SER A 176 37.63 -25.13 7.67
C SER A 176 38.47 -25.77 6.56
N ALA A 177 39.19 -26.87 6.87
CA ALA A 177 39.98 -27.62 5.89
C ALA A 177 39.10 -28.20 4.77
N SER A 178 37.94 -28.77 5.08
CA SER A 178 36.99 -29.29 4.08
C SER A 178 36.39 -28.17 3.23
N ILE A 179 36.05 -27.03 3.86
CA ILE A 179 35.54 -25.85 3.15
C ILE A 179 36.56 -25.32 2.15
N VAL A 180 37.81 -25.10 2.57
CA VAL A 180 38.90 -24.59 1.72
C VAL A 180 39.21 -25.57 0.62
N ALA A 181 39.32 -26.88 0.91
CA ALA A 181 39.57 -27.89 -0.10
C ALA A 181 38.49 -27.91 -1.21
N ALA A 182 37.22 -27.77 -0.85
CA ALA A 182 36.13 -27.72 -1.81
C ALA A 182 36.05 -26.38 -2.57
N ALA A 183 36.38 -25.26 -1.93
CA ALA A 183 36.44 -23.95 -2.57
C ALA A 183 37.57 -23.86 -3.60
N CYS A 184 38.74 -24.45 -3.31
CA CYS A 184 39.90 -24.48 -4.20
C CYS A 184 39.70 -25.32 -5.49
N GLN A 185 38.61 -26.07 -5.59
CA GLN A 185 38.23 -26.76 -6.83
C GLN A 185 37.54 -25.84 -7.84
N ARG A 186 37.31 -24.58 -7.49
CA ARG A 186 36.53 -23.62 -8.30
C ARG A 186 37.47 -22.55 -8.87
N ASP A 187 37.34 -22.30 -10.15
CA ASP A 187 38.00 -21.17 -10.83
C ASP A 187 37.18 -19.89 -10.62
N LEU A 188 37.25 -19.35 -9.41
CA LEU A 188 36.50 -18.19 -8.96
C LEU A 188 37.31 -17.41 -7.90
N PRO A 189 37.05 -16.09 -7.72
CA PRO A 189 37.56 -15.37 -6.56
C PRO A 189 37.21 -16.06 -5.26
N VAL A 190 38.13 -16.04 -4.28
CA VAL A 190 37.98 -16.81 -3.02
C VAL A 190 36.65 -16.58 -2.34
N ALA A 191 36.18 -15.32 -2.22
CA ALA A 191 34.89 -15.02 -1.59
C ALA A 191 33.70 -15.66 -2.31
N ASP A 192 33.70 -15.65 -3.65
CA ASP A 192 32.65 -16.26 -4.46
C ASP A 192 32.72 -17.79 -4.43
N ALA A 193 33.92 -18.34 -4.43
CA ALA A 193 34.15 -19.78 -4.28
C ALA A 193 33.60 -20.29 -2.95
N LEU A 194 33.88 -19.61 -1.84
CA LEU A 194 33.33 -19.90 -0.52
C LEU A 194 31.80 -19.82 -0.53
N ASN A 195 31.21 -18.73 -1.03
CA ASN A 195 29.76 -18.53 -1.07
C ASN A 195 29.03 -19.60 -1.90
N LYS A 196 29.67 -20.15 -2.93
CA LYS A 196 29.12 -21.27 -3.72
C LYS A 196 29.37 -22.65 -3.09
N THR A 197 30.30 -22.75 -2.15
CA THR A 197 30.69 -24.01 -1.52
C THR A 197 29.87 -24.30 -0.25
N VAL A 198 29.59 -23.27 0.56
CA VAL A 198 28.92 -23.45 1.85
C VAL A 198 27.49 -22.93 1.86
N ALA A 199 26.67 -23.40 2.82
CA ALA A 199 25.38 -22.89 3.18
C ALA A 199 25.44 -22.30 4.61
N GLY A 200 24.36 -21.70 5.09
CA GLY A 200 24.21 -21.19 6.46
C GLY A 200 24.72 -19.75 6.64
N VAL A 201 25.64 -19.27 5.82
CA VAL A 201 26.20 -17.92 5.88
C VAL A 201 25.93 -17.11 4.62
N GLY A 202 25.89 -15.79 4.76
CA GLY A 202 25.71 -14.86 3.65
C GLY A 202 27.04 -14.47 2.98
N PRO A 203 26.98 -13.80 1.80
CA PRO A 203 28.16 -13.34 1.09
C PRO A 203 29.09 -12.43 1.92
N VAL A 204 28.54 -11.71 2.90
CA VAL A 204 29.33 -10.84 3.78
C VAL A 204 30.35 -11.63 4.59
N VAL A 205 29.97 -12.81 5.09
CA VAL A 205 30.86 -13.69 5.87
C VAL A 205 31.98 -14.25 4.97
N CYS A 206 31.62 -14.65 3.74
CA CYS A 206 32.59 -15.19 2.78
C CYS A 206 33.60 -14.13 2.32
N ARG A 207 33.16 -12.87 2.10
CA ARG A 207 34.04 -11.76 1.79
C ARG A 207 34.96 -11.41 2.97
N GLU A 208 34.42 -11.44 4.18
CA GLU A 208 35.21 -11.19 5.39
C GLU A 208 36.29 -12.25 5.61
N ALA A 209 35.97 -13.53 5.39
CA ALA A 209 36.97 -14.60 5.47
C ALA A 209 38.10 -14.39 4.48
N ALA A 210 37.78 -14.02 3.23
CA ALA A 210 38.80 -13.70 2.22
C ALA A 210 39.59 -12.44 2.57
N TRP A 211 38.95 -11.40 3.08
CA TRP A 211 39.62 -10.17 3.52
C TRP A 211 40.59 -10.44 4.68
N ARG A 212 40.19 -11.13 5.73
CA ARG A 212 41.05 -11.47 6.87
C ARG A 212 42.25 -12.33 6.47
N ALA A 213 42.08 -13.19 5.47
CA ALA A 213 43.16 -14.05 4.99
C ALA A 213 44.18 -13.30 4.14
N PHE A 214 43.73 -12.29 3.35
CA PHE A 214 44.55 -11.72 2.25
C PHE A 214 44.58 -10.20 2.22
N ASP A 215 44.10 -9.51 3.25
CA ASP A 215 44.11 -8.03 3.34
C ASP A 215 43.51 -7.32 2.10
N GLY A 216 42.49 -7.96 1.48
CA GLY A 216 41.78 -7.42 0.31
C GLY A 216 42.39 -7.78 -1.05
N GLU A 217 43.43 -8.59 -1.12
CA GLU A 217 43.91 -9.12 -2.39
C GLU A 217 42.87 -10.03 -3.07
N HIS A 218 42.65 -9.77 -4.36
CA HIS A 218 41.75 -10.56 -5.20
C HIS A 218 42.45 -11.80 -5.75
N LEU A 219 42.39 -12.91 -5.01
CA LEU A 219 42.99 -14.19 -5.39
C LEU A 219 41.94 -15.16 -5.94
N LEU A 220 42.37 -16.00 -6.92
CA LEU A 220 41.55 -17.13 -7.38
C LEU A 220 41.70 -18.31 -6.43
N ALA A 221 40.61 -18.99 -6.12
CA ALA A 221 40.59 -20.05 -5.12
C ALA A 221 41.42 -21.28 -5.56
N ASN A 222 41.45 -21.60 -6.86
CA ASN A 222 42.18 -22.72 -7.42
C ASN A 222 43.70 -22.46 -7.52
N GLU A 223 44.17 -21.21 -7.38
CA GLU A 223 45.59 -20.82 -7.46
C GLU A 223 46.22 -20.63 -6.09
N LEU A 224 45.50 -20.84 -5.00
CA LEU A 224 46.02 -20.64 -3.64
C LEU A 224 47.14 -21.61 -3.31
N THR A 225 48.28 -21.06 -2.84
CA THR A 225 49.37 -21.84 -2.26
C THR A 225 48.97 -22.48 -0.93
N ASP A 226 49.71 -23.48 -0.48
CA ASP A 226 49.37 -24.15 0.78
C ASP A 226 49.47 -23.23 2.01
N GLN A 227 50.34 -22.20 1.95
CA GLN A 227 50.40 -21.17 2.99
C GLN A 227 49.13 -20.29 2.99
N GLN A 228 48.66 -19.89 1.81
CA GLN A 228 47.42 -19.10 1.65
C GLN A 228 46.17 -19.90 2.06
N LYS A 229 46.14 -21.21 1.75
CA LYS A 229 45.06 -22.09 2.25
C LYS A 229 45.01 -22.15 3.77
N ARG A 230 46.17 -22.20 4.45
CA ARG A 230 46.22 -22.16 5.93
C ARG A 230 45.70 -20.84 6.46
N LYS A 231 46.10 -19.69 5.91
CA LYS A 231 45.57 -18.38 6.31
C LYS A 231 44.05 -18.30 6.15
N LEU A 232 43.51 -18.86 5.05
CA LEU A 232 42.08 -18.88 4.83
C LEU A 232 41.34 -19.82 5.83
N MET A 233 41.94 -20.97 6.19
CA MET A 233 41.40 -21.84 7.24
C MET A 233 41.35 -21.11 8.58
N ASP A 234 42.46 -20.43 8.95
CA ASP A 234 42.54 -19.67 10.21
C ASP A 234 41.50 -18.56 10.25
N ALA A 235 41.26 -17.84 9.16
CA ALA A 235 40.25 -16.79 9.04
C ALA A 235 38.81 -17.36 9.19
N ILE A 236 38.53 -18.51 8.60
CA ILE A 236 37.26 -19.22 8.75
C ILE A 236 37.06 -19.68 10.20
N ASP A 237 38.07 -20.25 10.83
CA ASP A 237 37.99 -20.74 12.20
C ASP A 237 37.79 -19.58 13.19
N GLN A 238 38.43 -18.42 12.98
CA GLN A 238 38.18 -17.19 13.75
C GLN A 238 36.72 -16.74 13.66
N LEU A 239 36.10 -16.78 12.47
CA LEU A 239 34.71 -16.38 12.31
C LEU A 239 33.75 -17.34 12.99
N LYS A 240 34.06 -18.64 12.99
CA LYS A 240 33.29 -19.66 13.72
C LYS A 240 33.41 -19.47 15.23
N GLU A 241 34.63 -19.24 15.72
CA GLU A 241 34.87 -18.97 17.14
C GLU A 241 34.10 -17.73 17.61
N LEU A 242 34.12 -16.63 16.83
CA LEU A 242 33.31 -15.44 17.11
C LEU A 242 31.81 -15.77 17.22
N HIS A 243 31.28 -16.61 16.31
CA HIS A 243 29.89 -17.05 16.38
C HIS A 243 29.60 -17.87 17.63
N ASP A 244 30.48 -18.83 17.97
CA ASP A 244 30.31 -19.70 19.15
C ASP A 244 30.37 -18.92 20.47
N GLN A 245 31.18 -17.86 20.53
CA GLN A 245 31.26 -16.91 21.64
C GLN A 245 30.07 -15.97 21.77
N GLY A 246 29.08 -16.05 20.87
CA GLY A 246 27.86 -15.24 20.88
C GLY A 246 27.87 -14.06 19.92
N GLY A 247 28.97 -13.86 19.17
CA GLY A 247 29.06 -12.84 18.14
C GLY A 247 29.04 -11.38 18.64
N CYS A 248 29.13 -10.46 17.69
CA CYS A 248 28.97 -9.02 17.91
C CYS A 248 28.01 -8.47 16.85
N PRO A 249 26.77 -8.06 17.22
CA PRO A 249 25.79 -7.57 16.26
C PRO A 249 26.23 -6.23 15.66
N CYS A 250 26.57 -6.21 14.39
CA CYS A 250 27.04 -5.04 13.66
C CYS A 250 26.22 -4.79 12.41
N SER A 251 25.97 -3.52 12.11
CA SER A 251 25.43 -3.06 10.83
C SER A 251 26.38 -2.11 10.14
N VAL A 252 26.33 -2.09 8.81
CA VAL A 252 27.15 -1.24 7.94
C VAL A 252 26.26 -0.30 7.16
N THR A 253 26.61 0.98 7.17
CA THR A 253 25.93 2.05 6.41
C THR A 253 26.90 2.65 5.41
N ASP A 254 26.42 3.00 4.21
CA ASP A 254 27.18 3.71 3.21
C ASP A 254 27.37 5.21 3.57
N PRO A 255 28.16 5.98 2.81
CA PRO A 255 28.38 7.41 3.06
C PRO A 255 27.09 8.25 3.03
N ASP A 256 26.05 7.79 2.35
CA ASP A 256 24.76 8.46 2.27
C ASP A 256 23.84 8.11 3.45
N GLY A 257 24.32 7.32 4.42
CA GLY A 257 23.58 6.87 5.59
C GLY A 257 22.63 5.71 5.32
N LYS A 258 22.68 5.09 4.15
CA LYS A 258 21.81 3.98 3.79
C LYS A 258 22.34 2.65 4.34
N PRO A 259 21.49 1.83 5.00
CA PRO A 259 21.89 0.51 5.47
C PRO A 259 22.29 -0.42 4.32
N VAL A 260 23.51 -0.96 4.35
CA VAL A 260 24.06 -1.84 3.31
C VAL A 260 23.98 -3.30 3.75
N GLU A 261 24.55 -3.63 4.91
CA GLU A 261 24.63 -4.99 5.43
C GLU A 261 24.57 -5.03 6.96
N PHE A 262 24.32 -6.22 7.49
CA PHE A 262 24.46 -6.55 8.90
C PHE A 262 25.10 -7.92 9.04
N THR A 263 25.74 -8.18 10.19
CA THR A 263 26.50 -9.39 10.46
C THR A 263 26.71 -9.61 11.96
N PHE A 264 27.20 -10.80 12.32
CA PHE A 264 27.47 -11.21 13.70
C PHE A 264 28.91 -10.94 14.18
N PHE A 265 29.67 -10.16 13.42
CA PHE A 265 31.05 -9.74 13.75
C PHE A 265 31.27 -8.30 13.33
N ARG A 266 32.30 -7.66 13.85
CA ARG A 266 32.74 -6.35 13.36
C ARG A 266 33.48 -6.55 12.03
N PRO A 267 32.91 -6.11 10.87
CA PRO A 267 33.50 -6.32 9.58
C PRO A 267 34.71 -5.42 9.34
N GLN A 268 35.76 -5.97 8.72
CA GLN A 268 37.01 -5.28 8.36
C GLN A 268 37.09 -4.99 6.87
N GLN A 269 36.30 -5.66 6.05
CA GLN A 269 36.30 -5.57 4.58
C GLN A 269 35.79 -4.24 4.02
N TYR A 270 35.24 -3.35 4.83
CA TYR A 270 34.73 -2.05 4.41
C TYR A 270 35.75 -0.96 4.73
N GLY A 271 36.04 -0.10 3.74
CA GLY A 271 36.95 1.02 3.93
C GLY A 271 36.38 2.12 4.84
N GLU A 272 37.20 3.14 5.11
CA GLU A 272 36.87 4.25 6.04
C GLU A 272 35.60 5.04 5.69
N ASN A 273 35.14 4.94 4.44
CA ASN A 273 33.94 5.64 3.98
C ASN A 273 32.62 4.99 4.47
N TYR A 274 32.67 3.78 5.03
CA TYR A 274 31.51 3.07 5.55
C TYR A 274 31.46 3.17 7.08
N ALA A 275 30.28 3.49 7.61
CA ALA A 275 30.08 3.51 9.06
C ALA A 275 29.66 2.13 9.57
N VAL A 276 30.46 1.57 10.50
CA VAL A 276 30.14 0.33 11.20
C VAL A 276 29.55 0.68 12.56
N LYS A 277 28.30 0.26 12.81
CA LYS A 277 27.61 0.46 14.08
C LYS A 277 27.45 -0.87 14.82
N GLU A 278 27.92 -0.93 16.05
CA GLU A 278 27.63 -2.03 16.97
C GLU A 278 26.30 -1.80 17.68
N TRP A 279 25.57 -2.88 17.94
CA TRP A 279 24.25 -2.85 18.55
C TRP A 279 24.26 -3.63 19.87
N PRO A 280 23.36 -3.29 20.81
CA PRO A 280 23.32 -3.97 22.10
C PRO A 280 22.82 -5.43 22.01
N SER A 281 22.12 -5.79 20.92
CA SER A 281 21.60 -7.13 20.68
C SER A 281 21.32 -7.36 19.20
N PHE A 282 21.21 -8.62 18.78
CA PHE A 282 20.82 -8.99 17.42
C PHE A 282 19.39 -8.53 17.10
N ASN A 283 18.48 -8.60 18.07
CA ASN A 283 17.12 -8.10 17.93
C ASN A 283 17.09 -6.59 17.63
N ALA A 284 17.83 -5.79 18.39
CA ALA A 284 17.92 -4.34 18.17
C ALA A 284 18.59 -4.01 16.83
N MET A 285 19.60 -4.78 16.43
CA MET A 285 20.25 -4.63 15.13
C MET A 285 19.27 -4.88 13.97
N LEU A 286 18.51 -5.98 14.00
CA LEU A 286 17.55 -6.31 12.95
C LEU A 286 16.40 -5.30 12.91
N GLU A 287 15.88 -4.87 14.06
CA GLU A 287 14.87 -3.82 14.10
C GLU A 287 15.38 -2.53 13.47
N GLY A 288 16.54 -2.02 13.91
CA GLY A 288 17.10 -0.76 13.41
C GLY A 288 17.45 -0.81 11.92
N TYR A 289 18.02 -1.92 11.44
CA TYR A 289 18.38 -2.08 10.03
C TYR A 289 17.17 -2.07 9.10
N TYR A 290 16.07 -2.69 9.51
CA TYR A 290 14.87 -2.81 8.66
C TYR A 290 13.82 -1.73 8.90
N ALA A 291 13.89 -0.94 9.98
CA ALA A 291 12.86 0.02 10.36
C ALA A 291 12.46 1.01 9.26
N GLU A 292 13.44 1.65 8.63
CA GLU A 292 13.16 2.61 7.56
C GLU A 292 12.63 1.95 6.30
N LYS A 293 13.24 0.84 5.90
CA LYS A 293 12.84 0.07 4.72
C LYS A 293 11.42 -0.46 4.85
N ASP A 294 11.08 -1.02 5.99
CA ASP A 294 9.75 -1.56 6.24
C ASP A 294 8.68 -0.47 6.34
N ARG A 295 9.01 0.67 6.94
CA ARG A 295 8.10 1.83 6.99
C ARG A 295 7.76 2.31 5.59
N ALA A 296 8.77 2.46 4.72
CA ALA A 296 8.57 2.85 3.32
C ALA A 296 7.75 1.80 2.54
N GLU A 297 8.03 0.51 2.75
CA GLU A 297 7.32 -0.58 2.05
C GLU A 297 5.87 -0.75 2.54
N ARG A 298 5.62 -0.62 3.86
CA ARG A 298 4.25 -0.60 4.41
C ARG A 298 3.44 0.55 3.86
N LEU A 299 4.03 1.75 3.82
CA LEU A 299 3.40 2.93 3.24
C LEU A 299 3.03 2.68 1.77
N ARG A 300 3.98 2.15 0.99
CA ARG A 300 3.77 1.81 -0.43
C ARG A 300 2.65 0.79 -0.62
N THR A 301 2.58 -0.24 0.22
CA THR A 301 1.53 -1.27 0.16
C THR A 301 0.17 -0.68 0.50
N LYS A 302 0.07 0.08 1.60
CA LYS A 302 -1.18 0.76 2.00
C LYS A 302 -1.67 1.76 0.95
N SER A 303 -0.75 2.52 0.33
CA SER A 303 -1.06 3.43 -0.77
C SER A 303 -1.61 2.69 -1.98
N LYS A 304 -0.95 1.60 -2.41
CA LYS A 304 -1.41 0.77 -3.54
C LYS A 304 -2.79 0.15 -3.31
N GLU A 305 -3.05 -0.37 -2.11
CA GLU A 305 -4.36 -0.94 -1.77
C GLU A 305 -5.47 0.11 -1.81
N LEU A 306 -5.21 1.29 -1.23
CA LEU A 306 -6.16 2.39 -1.25
C LEU A 306 -6.38 2.91 -2.66
N HIS A 307 -5.31 3.12 -3.44
CA HIS A 307 -5.40 3.51 -4.85
C HIS A 307 -6.25 2.53 -5.66
N LYS A 308 -6.00 1.22 -5.53
CA LYS A 308 -6.79 0.18 -6.21
C LYS A 308 -8.28 0.24 -5.83
N ALA A 309 -8.57 0.44 -4.55
CA ALA A 309 -9.95 0.55 -4.08
C ALA A 309 -10.66 1.77 -4.68
N VAL A 310 -10.03 2.95 -4.64
CA VAL A 310 -10.59 4.19 -5.19
C VAL A 310 -10.70 4.11 -6.73
N HIS A 311 -9.70 3.56 -7.40
CA HIS A 311 -9.72 3.36 -8.86
C HIS A 311 -10.90 2.47 -9.29
N ASN A 312 -11.18 1.39 -8.57
CA ASN A 312 -12.34 0.54 -8.83
C ASN A 312 -13.68 1.30 -8.64
N MET A 313 -13.74 2.23 -7.69
CA MET A 313 -14.92 3.07 -7.47
C MET A 313 -15.09 4.06 -8.63
N TYR A 314 -14.00 4.70 -9.03
CA TYR A 314 -13.96 5.61 -10.18
C TYR A 314 -14.41 4.92 -11.49
N GLU A 315 -13.82 3.77 -11.82
CA GLU A 315 -14.19 2.96 -12.97
C GLU A 315 -15.67 2.57 -12.98
N ARG A 316 -16.22 2.25 -11.80
CA ARG A 316 -17.66 1.96 -11.66
C ARG A 316 -18.50 3.20 -11.92
N ALA A 317 -18.10 4.36 -11.42
CA ALA A 317 -18.81 5.63 -11.65
C ALA A 317 -18.79 6.01 -13.12
N VAL A 318 -17.65 5.91 -13.80
CA VAL A 318 -17.50 6.19 -15.25
C VAL A 318 -18.39 5.26 -16.08
N ARG A 319 -18.36 3.94 -15.82
CA ARG A 319 -19.22 2.97 -16.54
C ARG A 319 -20.71 3.25 -16.33
N LYS A 320 -21.10 3.60 -15.09
CA LYS A 320 -22.48 3.97 -14.79
C LYS A 320 -22.91 5.25 -15.51
N GLN A 321 -21.99 6.22 -15.64
CA GLN A 321 -22.24 7.47 -16.36
C GLN A 321 -22.43 7.20 -17.85
N ALA A 322 -21.57 6.41 -18.48
CA ALA A 322 -21.69 6.02 -19.89
C ALA A 322 -23.03 5.31 -20.19
N ALA A 323 -23.41 4.34 -19.35
CA ALA A 323 -24.70 3.64 -19.50
C ALA A 323 -25.91 4.59 -19.41
N ARG A 324 -25.87 5.58 -18.50
CA ARG A 324 -26.92 6.60 -18.39
C ARG A 324 -26.97 7.52 -19.61
N GLN A 325 -25.82 7.88 -20.18
CA GLN A 325 -25.75 8.67 -21.41
C GLN A 325 -26.36 7.92 -22.61
N GLU A 326 -26.06 6.63 -22.75
CA GLU A 326 -26.66 5.78 -23.77
C GLU A 326 -28.18 5.65 -23.60
N GLU A 327 -28.65 5.48 -22.36
CA GLU A 327 -30.10 5.39 -22.05
C GLU A 327 -30.80 6.72 -22.37
N LEU A 328 -30.17 7.86 -22.03
CA LEU A 328 -30.71 9.17 -22.38
C LEU A 328 -30.77 9.38 -23.90
N ALA A 329 -29.72 9.03 -24.63
CA ALA A 329 -29.71 9.09 -26.10
C ALA A 329 -30.79 8.20 -26.73
N ALA A 330 -31.01 6.99 -26.20
CA ALA A 330 -32.07 6.10 -26.64
C ALA A 330 -33.48 6.64 -26.35
N SER A 331 -33.63 7.51 -25.34
CA SER A 331 -34.92 8.12 -24.98
C SER A 331 -35.44 9.11 -26.03
N GLY A 332 -34.58 9.67 -26.86
CA GLY A 332 -34.95 10.56 -27.97
C GLY A 332 -35.94 9.95 -28.99
N LYS A 333 -36.02 8.60 -29.04
CA LYS A 333 -37.00 7.87 -29.84
C LYS A 333 -38.43 7.90 -29.21
N SER A 334 -38.62 8.56 -28.08
CA SER A 334 -39.93 8.65 -27.42
C SER A 334 -40.94 9.49 -28.18
N GLU A 335 -40.50 10.50 -28.92
CA GLU A 335 -41.39 11.32 -29.77
C GLU A 335 -42.16 10.48 -30.80
N LYS A 336 -41.59 9.40 -31.30
CA LYS A 336 -42.27 8.43 -32.14
C LYS A 336 -43.48 7.79 -31.48
N LEU A 337 -43.45 7.58 -30.16
CA LEU A 337 -44.57 7.05 -29.39
C LEU A 337 -45.70 8.08 -29.28
N ARG A 338 -45.35 9.36 -29.06
CA ARG A 338 -46.33 10.45 -29.06
C ARG A 338 -47.01 10.53 -30.42
N LEU A 339 -46.24 10.56 -31.49
CA LEU A 339 -46.74 10.59 -32.89
C LEU A 339 -47.67 9.41 -33.15
N TYR A 340 -47.30 8.20 -32.80
CA TYR A 340 -48.17 7.01 -32.96
C TYR A 340 -49.43 7.13 -32.15
N GLY A 341 -49.42 7.65 -30.93
CA GLY A 341 -50.59 7.89 -30.11
C GLY A 341 -51.54 8.90 -30.73
N GLU A 342 -51.01 10.03 -31.25
CA GLU A 342 -51.79 11.08 -31.89
C GLU A 342 -52.40 10.61 -33.20
N LEU A 343 -51.60 10.01 -34.10
CA LEU A 343 -52.08 9.52 -35.41
C LEU A 343 -53.10 8.40 -35.22
N LEU A 344 -52.90 7.47 -34.29
CA LEU A 344 -53.86 6.40 -34.01
C LEU A 344 -55.15 6.95 -33.40
N SER A 345 -55.08 7.90 -32.47
CA SER A 345 -56.24 8.53 -31.86
C SER A 345 -57.12 9.25 -32.86
N ALA A 346 -56.56 9.91 -33.85
CA ALA A 346 -57.29 10.60 -34.91
C ALA A 346 -57.89 9.64 -35.95
N ASN A 347 -57.34 8.44 -36.09
CA ASN A 347 -57.76 7.46 -37.10
C ASN A 347 -58.35 6.19 -36.49
N LEU A 348 -58.92 6.27 -35.28
CA LEU A 348 -59.54 5.11 -34.57
C LEU A 348 -60.60 4.38 -35.41
N TYR A 349 -61.31 5.09 -36.28
CA TYR A 349 -62.35 4.54 -37.13
C TYR A 349 -61.81 3.58 -38.22
N LEU A 350 -60.53 3.65 -38.56
CA LEU A 350 -59.85 2.75 -39.49
C LEU A 350 -59.26 1.49 -38.82
N ALA A 351 -59.21 1.45 -37.50
CA ALA A 351 -58.54 0.38 -36.76
C ALA A 351 -59.54 -0.52 -36.04
N GLN A 352 -59.32 -1.83 -36.06
CA GLN A 352 -60.11 -2.82 -35.35
C GLN A 352 -59.26 -3.66 -34.40
N LYS A 353 -59.85 -4.19 -33.34
CA LYS A 353 -59.15 -5.11 -32.42
C LYS A 353 -58.66 -6.34 -33.18
N GLY A 354 -57.41 -6.74 -32.98
CA GLY A 354 -56.79 -7.89 -33.61
C GLY A 354 -55.95 -7.51 -34.87
N MET A 355 -55.93 -6.26 -35.28
CA MET A 355 -54.98 -5.79 -36.33
C MET A 355 -53.55 -5.74 -35.77
N LYS A 356 -52.57 -6.17 -36.60
CA LYS A 356 -51.15 -6.10 -36.27
C LYS A 356 -50.54 -4.70 -36.46
N SER A 357 -51.11 -3.93 -37.36
CA SER A 357 -50.68 -2.57 -37.70
C SER A 357 -51.75 -1.81 -38.44
N ILE A 358 -51.62 -0.48 -38.47
CA ILE A 358 -52.41 0.42 -39.30
C ILE A 358 -51.49 1.41 -40.01
N THR A 359 -51.74 1.70 -41.28
CA THR A 359 -51.04 2.71 -42.04
C THR A 359 -51.92 3.92 -42.19
N VAL A 360 -51.42 5.09 -41.77
CA VAL A 360 -52.17 6.35 -41.79
C VAL A 360 -51.27 7.49 -42.26
N PRO A 361 -51.84 8.55 -42.87
CA PRO A 361 -51.07 9.71 -43.30
C PRO A 361 -50.57 10.49 -42.06
N ASN A 362 -49.28 10.90 -42.09
CA ASN A 362 -48.67 11.74 -41.07
C ASN A 362 -48.82 13.22 -41.48
N TRP A 363 -49.71 13.93 -40.85
CA TRP A 363 -49.92 15.36 -41.12
C TRP A 363 -48.78 16.28 -40.63
N TYR A 364 -47.83 15.75 -39.86
CA TYR A 364 -46.62 16.46 -39.43
C TYR A 364 -45.47 16.34 -40.46
N ASP A 365 -45.59 15.46 -41.49
CA ASP A 365 -44.59 15.22 -42.51
C ASP A 365 -45.27 15.11 -43.88
N GLU A 366 -45.86 16.20 -44.34
CA GLU A 366 -46.47 16.36 -45.68
C GLU A 366 -47.41 15.21 -46.10
N GLY A 367 -48.03 14.53 -45.14
CA GLY A 367 -48.96 13.42 -45.43
C GLY A 367 -48.28 12.09 -45.77
N LYS A 368 -46.98 11.93 -45.58
CA LYS A 368 -46.31 10.65 -45.78
C LYS A 368 -46.94 9.55 -44.92
N GLU A 369 -47.08 8.37 -45.50
CA GLU A 369 -47.66 7.23 -44.79
C GLU A 369 -46.78 6.73 -43.69
N VAL A 370 -47.37 6.51 -42.51
CA VAL A 370 -46.72 5.92 -41.33
C VAL A 370 -47.46 4.67 -40.91
N THR A 371 -46.75 3.56 -40.82
CA THR A 371 -47.28 2.29 -40.30
C THR A 371 -47.07 2.22 -38.78
N ILE A 372 -48.16 2.17 -38.03
CA ILE A 372 -48.23 2.10 -36.58
C ILE A 372 -48.46 0.65 -36.17
N PRO A 373 -47.54 0.01 -35.42
CA PRO A 373 -47.72 -1.33 -34.91
C PRO A 373 -48.73 -1.34 -33.79
N LEU A 374 -49.63 -2.33 -33.75
CA LEU A 374 -50.65 -2.49 -32.77
C LEU A 374 -50.46 -3.81 -32.00
N ASP A 375 -50.69 -3.78 -30.67
CA ASP A 375 -50.77 -4.99 -29.86
C ASP A 375 -52.15 -5.62 -30.00
N LEU A 376 -52.21 -6.84 -30.50
CA LEU A 376 -53.42 -7.61 -30.79
C LEU A 376 -54.34 -7.80 -29.61
N ARG A 377 -53.81 -7.74 -28.41
CA ARG A 377 -54.54 -7.95 -27.15
C ARG A 377 -55.47 -6.76 -26.82
N PHE A 378 -55.11 -5.58 -27.26
CA PHE A 378 -55.74 -4.31 -26.90
C PHE A 378 -56.64 -3.80 -28.01
N THR A 379 -57.64 -3.03 -27.62
CA THR A 379 -58.45 -2.26 -28.58
C THR A 379 -57.60 -1.11 -29.17
N PRO A 380 -57.97 -0.54 -30.34
CA PRO A 380 -57.27 0.63 -30.90
C PRO A 380 -57.12 1.78 -29.91
N SER A 381 -58.15 2.12 -29.16
CA SER A 381 -58.14 3.16 -28.13
C SER A 381 -57.15 2.80 -26.99
N GLN A 382 -57.10 1.54 -26.54
CA GLN A 382 -56.16 1.09 -25.53
C GLN A 382 -54.71 1.13 -26.06
N ASN A 383 -54.45 0.78 -27.32
CA ASN A 383 -53.16 0.93 -27.97
C ASN A 383 -52.71 2.40 -27.97
N ALA A 384 -53.57 3.33 -28.34
CA ALA A 384 -53.27 4.76 -28.31
C ALA A 384 -52.93 5.25 -26.90
N GLN A 385 -53.73 4.85 -25.89
CA GLN A 385 -53.46 5.15 -24.49
C GLN A 385 -52.11 4.57 -24.02
N ASN A 386 -51.77 3.36 -24.45
CA ASN A 386 -50.49 2.73 -24.14
C ASN A 386 -49.29 3.49 -24.75
N PHE A 387 -49.42 4.01 -25.99
CA PHE A 387 -48.40 4.85 -26.59
C PHE A 387 -48.19 6.11 -25.76
N PHE A 388 -49.23 6.83 -25.33
CA PHE A 388 -49.09 8.01 -24.50
C PHE A 388 -48.53 7.69 -23.10
N LYS A 389 -48.96 6.58 -22.49
CA LYS A 389 -48.44 6.13 -21.21
C LYS A 389 -46.92 5.85 -21.28
N ASN A 390 -46.48 5.14 -22.37
CA ASN A 390 -45.09 4.84 -22.57
C ASN A 390 -44.28 6.10 -22.92
N TYR A 391 -44.83 7.06 -23.66
CA TYR A 391 -44.23 8.35 -23.90
C TYR A 391 -43.98 9.11 -22.60
N LYS A 392 -44.98 9.27 -21.72
CA LYS A 392 -44.85 9.94 -20.44
C LYS A 392 -43.84 9.24 -19.54
N LYS A 393 -43.82 7.90 -19.49
CA LYS A 393 -42.84 7.14 -18.73
C LYS A 393 -41.43 7.42 -19.20
N LYS A 394 -41.19 7.40 -20.53
CA LYS A 394 -39.86 7.70 -21.10
C LYS A 394 -39.45 9.16 -20.88
N GLN A 395 -40.38 10.10 -20.98
CA GLN A 395 -40.10 11.52 -20.72
C GLN A 395 -39.70 11.78 -19.27
N THR A 396 -40.40 11.13 -18.31
CA THR A 396 -40.04 11.22 -16.87
C THR A 396 -38.68 10.59 -16.60
N ALA A 397 -38.39 9.41 -17.20
CA ALA A 397 -37.09 8.76 -17.10
C ALA A 397 -35.96 9.63 -17.67
N ALA A 398 -36.17 10.25 -18.83
CA ALA A 398 -35.19 11.14 -19.43
C ALA A 398 -34.86 12.34 -18.54
N ARG A 399 -35.87 12.95 -17.89
CA ARG A 399 -35.64 14.06 -16.94
C ARG A 399 -34.83 13.60 -15.73
N MET A 400 -35.17 12.44 -15.13
CA MET A 400 -34.40 11.87 -14.04
C MET A 400 -32.96 11.52 -14.45
N LEU A 401 -32.76 11.04 -15.68
CA LEU A 401 -31.43 10.74 -16.20
C LEU A 401 -30.54 11.99 -16.28
N VAL A 402 -31.09 13.15 -16.65
CA VAL A 402 -30.33 14.42 -16.68
C VAL A 402 -29.80 14.77 -15.30
N ASP A 403 -30.67 14.69 -14.27
CA ASP A 403 -30.26 14.96 -12.88
C ASP A 403 -29.19 13.95 -12.42
N LEU A 404 -29.41 12.65 -12.71
CA LEU A 404 -28.45 11.60 -12.36
C LEU A 404 -27.11 11.69 -13.11
N LEU A 405 -27.09 12.26 -14.31
CA LEU A 405 -25.87 12.54 -15.07
C LEU A 405 -25.08 13.67 -14.40
N ALA A 406 -25.76 14.75 -14.02
CA ALA A 406 -25.11 15.87 -13.30
C ALA A 406 -24.51 15.44 -11.95
N GLU A 407 -25.21 14.55 -11.20
CA GLU A 407 -24.68 13.97 -9.96
C GLU A 407 -23.48 13.04 -10.24
N GLY A 408 -23.55 12.23 -11.31
CA GLY A 408 -22.48 11.33 -11.71
C GLY A 408 -21.20 12.05 -12.10
N GLU A 409 -21.29 13.20 -12.78
CA GLU A 409 -20.13 14.05 -13.11
C GLU A 409 -19.43 14.56 -11.84
N LYS A 410 -20.20 15.00 -10.85
CA LYS A 410 -19.66 15.43 -9.56
C LYS A 410 -19.00 14.27 -8.80
N GLU A 411 -19.58 13.07 -8.86
CA GLU A 411 -19.01 11.87 -8.24
C GLU A 411 -17.68 11.49 -8.91
N ILE A 412 -17.61 11.49 -10.22
CA ILE A 412 -16.39 11.21 -11.00
C ILE A 412 -15.30 12.22 -10.65
N ALA A 413 -15.60 13.51 -10.73
CA ALA A 413 -14.65 14.58 -10.41
C ALA A 413 -14.10 14.45 -8.97
N TYR A 414 -14.96 14.13 -8.00
CA TYR A 414 -14.53 13.88 -6.62
C TYR A 414 -13.58 12.68 -6.51
N LEU A 415 -13.90 11.56 -7.15
CA LEU A 415 -13.04 10.37 -7.11
C LEU A 415 -11.70 10.60 -7.81
N GLU A 416 -11.64 11.45 -8.84
CA GLU A 416 -10.39 11.91 -9.48
C GLU A 416 -9.51 12.70 -8.50
N THR A 417 -10.09 13.61 -7.71
CA THR A 417 -9.32 14.33 -6.70
C THR A 417 -8.75 13.38 -5.65
N VAL A 418 -9.55 12.42 -5.17
CA VAL A 418 -9.09 11.42 -4.20
C VAL A 418 -7.99 10.52 -4.77
N LEU A 419 -8.06 10.12 -6.04
CA LEU A 419 -6.98 9.37 -6.70
C LEU A 419 -5.67 10.16 -6.68
N TYR A 420 -5.72 11.42 -7.09
CA TYR A 420 -4.57 12.31 -7.05
C TYR A 420 -3.99 12.45 -5.64
N GLU A 421 -4.84 12.61 -4.62
CA GLU A 421 -4.40 12.70 -3.23
C GLU A 421 -3.71 11.43 -2.73
N VAL A 422 -4.20 10.24 -3.12
CA VAL A 422 -3.56 8.97 -2.75
C VAL A 422 -2.20 8.82 -3.43
N GLU A 423 -2.05 9.30 -4.67
CA GLU A 423 -0.78 9.28 -5.41
C GLU A 423 0.27 10.22 -4.79
N THR A 424 -0.16 11.37 -4.30
CA THR A 424 0.70 12.42 -3.75
C THR A 424 0.87 12.33 -2.23
N ALA A 425 0.16 11.42 -1.55
CA ALA A 425 0.18 11.28 -0.10
C ALA A 425 1.58 10.99 0.45
N SER A 426 2.08 11.89 1.27
CA SER A 426 3.37 11.76 1.97
C SER A 426 3.16 11.23 3.39
N GLY A 427 3.30 9.92 3.58
CA GLY A 427 3.25 9.29 4.88
C GLY A 427 1.89 8.69 5.27
N GLU A 428 1.90 7.93 6.36
CA GLU A 428 0.78 7.12 6.81
C GLU A 428 -0.40 7.97 7.32
N ALA A 429 -0.10 9.10 7.96
CA ALA A 429 -1.11 10.03 8.46
C ALA A 429 -1.99 10.58 7.32
N ALA A 430 -1.38 10.96 6.18
CA ALA A 430 -2.11 11.45 5.02
C ALA A 430 -3.06 10.38 4.43
N LEU A 431 -2.60 9.12 4.31
CA LEU A 431 -3.44 8.03 3.84
C LEU A 431 -4.62 7.74 4.79
N ASN A 432 -4.41 7.91 6.10
CA ASN A 432 -5.46 7.72 7.09
C ASN A 432 -6.51 8.83 7.04
N GLU A 433 -6.11 10.09 6.79
CA GLU A 433 -7.04 11.20 6.57
C GLU A 433 -7.93 10.94 5.34
N ILE A 434 -7.34 10.50 4.21
CA ILE A 434 -8.09 10.15 3.00
C ILE A 434 -9.05 8.97 3.27
N ARG A 435 -8.63 7.95 4.01
CA ARG A 435 -9.51 6.84 4.40
C ARG A 435 -10.67 7.31 5.27
N ALA A 436 -10.42 8.19 6.24
CA ALA A 436 -11.44 8.75 7.10
C ALA A 436 -12.46 9.55 6.29
N GLU A 437 -12.00 10.33 5.31
CA GLU A 437 -12.87 11.05 4.39
C GLU A 437 -13.75 10.10 3.58
N LEU A 438 -13.17 9.08 2.93
CA LEU A 438 -13.91 8.08 2.15
C LEU A 438 -14.95 7.32 3.01
N LYS A 439 -14.64 7.05 4.28
CA LYS A 439 -15.60 6.47 5.23
C LYS A 439 -16.74 7.43 5.53
N SER A 440 -16.45 8.70 5.79
CA SER A 440 -17.47 9.73 6.07
C SER A 440 -18.41 9.94 4.89
N GLN A 441 -17.89 9.77 3.66
CA GLN A 441 -18.65 9.88 2.41
C GLN A 441 -19.36 8.56 2.01
N GLY A 442 -19.25 7.48 2.80
CA GLY A 442 -19.92 6.21 2.58
C GLY A 442 -19.29 5.30 1.51
N TYR A 443 -18.11 5.63 0.99
CA TYR A 443 -17.39 4.81 0.01
C TYR A 443 -16.71 3.59 0.63
N LEU A 444 -16.28 3.70 1.90
CA LEU A 444 -15.72 2.60 2.68
C LEU A 444 -16.66 2.26 3.84
N LYS A 445 -16.71 0.96 4.21
CA LYS A 445 -17.52 0.51 5.34
C LYS A 445 -17.02 1.12 6.65
N TYR A 446 -17.95 1.65 7.43
CA TYR A 446 -17.65 2.22 8.74
C TYR A 446 -17.68 1.11 9.78
N TYR A 447 -16.52 0.80 10.39
CA TYR A 447 -16.45 -0.03 11.58
C TYR A 447 -16.22 0.89 12.79
N LYS A 448 -17.06 0.78 13.81
CA LYS A 448 -16.89 1.49 15.08
C LYS A 448 -15.60 1.01 15.77
N GLN A 449 -14.47 1.59 15.46
CA GLN A 449 -13.27 1.48 16.28
C GLN A 449 -13.08 2.81 17.03
N ARG A 450 -12.63 2.73 18.29
CA ARG A 450 -12.13 3.90 19.03
C ARG A 450 -10.81 4.31 18.38
N ASP A 451 -10.89 5.09 17.31
CA ASP A 451 -9.71 5.72 16.74
C ASP A 451 -9.05 6.57 17.82
N LYS A 452 -7.82 6.26 18.18
CA LYS A 452 -6.96 7.23 18.83
C LYS A 452 -6.88 8.39 17.84
N ARG A 453 -7.49 9.54 18.19
CA ARG A 453 -7.46 10.76 17.38
C ARG A 453 -6.00 11.11 17.13
N GLN A 454 -5.46 10.74 15.98
CA GLN A 454 -4.21 11.30 15.50
C GLN A 454 -4.44 12.79 15.26
N LYS A 455 -3.49 13.62 15.69
CA LYS A 455 -3.56 15.04 15.34
C LYS A 455 -3.51 15.14 13.80
N PRO A 456 -4.46 15.85 13.15
CA PRO A 456 -4.40 16.05 11.71
C PRO A 456 -3.05 16.66 11.32
N ALA A 457 -2.54 16.28 10.16
CA ALA A 457 -1.34 16.92 9.63
C ALA A 457 -1.62 18.40 9.39
N ASP A 458 -0.63 19.26 9.63
CA ASP A 458 -0.75 20.68 9.32
C ASP A 458 -0.74 20.91 7.80
N PHE A 459 -1.27 22.06 7.36
CA PHE A 459 -1.12 22.56 5.99
C PHE A 459 0.36 22.59 5.58
N LEU A 460 0.63 22.53 4.29
CA LEU A 460 1.95 22.92 3.79
C LEU A 460 2.08 24.43 3.94
N ARG A 461 3.21 24.89 4.48
CA ARG A 461 3.49 26.31 4.73
C ARG A 461 4.68 26.75 3.90
N PHE A 462 4.49 27.85 3.21
CA PHE A 462 5.50 28.50 2.40
C PHE A 462 5.57 29.99 2.79
N THR A 463 6.70 30.61 2.49
CA THR A 463 6.86 32.06 2.62
C THR A 463 7.24 32.63 1.27
N SER A 464 6.45 33.55 0.74
CA SER A 464 6.73 34.21 -0.54
C SER A 464 8.03 35.03 -0.48
N SER A 465 8.54 35.39 -1.65
CA SER A 465 9.69 36.29 -1.74
C SER A 465 9.45 37.66 -1.08
N ASP A 466 8.19 38.10 -0.98
CA ASP A 466 7.80 39.35 -0.31
C ASP A 466 7.46 39.14 1.17
N GLY A 467 7.60 37.94 1.72
CA GLY A 467 7.39 37.62 3.14
C GLY A 467 5.98 37.19 3.53
N PHE A 468 5.04 37.06 2.59
CA PHE A 468 3.68 36.60 2.87
C PHE A 468 3.62 35.09 3.13
N GLU A 469 2.78 34.67 4.06
CA GLU A 469 2.51 33.26 4.32
C GLU A 469 1.58 32.71 3.25
N ILE A 470 1.98 31.57 2.64
CA ILE A 470 1.18 30.82 1.68
C ILE A 470 0.89 29.44 2.28
N LEU A 471 -0.40 29.09 2.35
CA LEU A 471 -0.87 27.80 2.86
C LEU A 471 -1.40 26.94 1.73
N VAL A 472 -1.06 25.65 1.74
CA VAL A 472 -1.50 24.68 0.73
C VAL A 472 -2.14 23.48 1.42
N GLY A 473 -3.36 23.14 1.03
CA GLY A 473 -4.07 21.96 1.53
C GLY A 473 -3.49 20.68 0.95
N ARG A 474 -3.37 19.62 1.77
CA ARG A 474 -2.80 18.33 1.36
C ARG A 474 -3.84 17.33 0.84
N ASN A 475 -5.10 17.57 1.16
CA ASN A 475 -6.24 16.74 0.80
C ASN A 475 -7.54 17.56 0.83
N ASN A 476 -8.64 16.96 0.36
CA ASN A 476 -9.94 17.63 0.27
C ASN A 476 -10.46 18.15 1.61
N ALA A 477 -10.26 17.41 2.69
CA ALA A 477 -10.67 17.85 4.03
C ALA A 477 -9.85 19.07 4.48
N GLN A 478 -8.55 19.11 4.17
CA GLN A 478 -7.70 20.29 4.44
C GLN A 478 -8.01 21.44 3.50
N ASN A 479 -8.33 21.20 2.23
CA ASN A 479 -8.78 22.21 1.27
C ASN A 479 -10.03 22.92 1.80
N ASP A 480 -11.01 22.17 2.29
CA ASP A 480 -12.21 22.74 2.93
C ASP A 480 -11.85 23.56 4.19
N LYS A 481 -11.04 22.97 5.09
CA LYS A 481 -10.63 23.64 6.32
C LYS A 481 -9.87 24.93 6.05
N LEU A 482 -8.97 24.91 5.07
CA LEU A 482 -8.16 26.07 4.67
C LEU A 482 -9.07 27.19 4.14
N THR A 483 -9.90 26.88 3.15
CA THR A 483 -10.68 27.87 2.41
C THR A 483 -11.89 28.39 3.20
N LEU A 484 -12.60 27.51 3.93
CA LEU A 484 -13.88 27.87 4.57
C LEU A 484 -13.75 28.24 6.04
N HIS A 485 -12.64 27.87 6.73
CA HIS A 485 -12.52 28.06 8.18
C HIS A 485 -11.23 28.78 8.62
N THR A 486 -10.14 28.71 7.84
CA THR A 486 -8.85 29.30 8.22
C THR A 486 -8.64 30.63 7.54
N ALA A 487 -8.84 30.68 6.23
CA ALA A 487 -8.71 31.91 5.43
C ALA A 487 -9.83 32.90 5.71
N ARG A 488 -9.56 34.18 5.49
CA ARG A 488 -10.48 35.30 5.76
C ARG A 488 -10.68 36.17 4.51
N GLY A 489 -11.72 36.94 4.50
CA GLY A 489 -12.32 37.64 3.37
C GLY A 489 -11.39 38.22 2.30
N LYS A 490 -10.27 38.85 2.67
CA LYS A 490 -9.31 39.48 1.75
C LYS A 490 -8.13 38.58 1.36
N ASP A 491 -8.02 37.40 1.95
CA ASP A 491 -6.99 36.42 1.54
C ASP A 491 -7.26 35.97 0.12
N LEU A 492 -6.21 35.73 -0.67
CA LEU A 492 -6.33 35.29 -2.05
C LEU A 492 -6.22 33.77 -2.15
N TRP A 493 -7.20 33.18 -2.80
CA TRP A 493 -7.27 31.75 -3.10
C TRP A 493 -6.88 31.51 -4.55
N PHE A 494 -6.17 30.39 -4.77
CA PHE A 494 -5.72 29.93 -6.08
C PHE A 494 -6.02 28.45 -6.26
N HIS A 495 -6.46 28.05 -7.47
CA HIS A 495 -6.65 26.66 -7.84
C HIS A 495 -6.53 26.47 -9.35
N VAL A 496 -6.02 25.33 -9.79
CA VAL A 496 -5.97 24.97 -11.23
C VAL A 496 -7.37 24.79 -11.80
N GLN A 497 -7.60 25.29 -13.00
CA GLN A 497 -8.90 25.18 -13.65
C GLN A 497 -9.16 23.77 -14.15
N LYS A 498 -10.33 23.19 -13.84
CA LYS A 498 -10.84 21.89 -14.35
C LYS A 498 -9.90 20.69 -14.15
N ALA A 499 -9.07 20.70 -13.12
CA ALA A 499 -8.18 19.57 -12.81
C ALA A 499 -8.08 19.38 -11.29
N PRO A 500 -7.82 18.16 -10.81
CA PRO A 500 -7.53 17.89 -9.41
C PRO A 500 -6.30 18.66 -8.92
N GLY A 501 -6.41 19.28 -7.74
CA GLY A 501 -5.31 20.05 -7.15
C GLY A 501 -5.59 20.51 -5.73
N SER A 502 -4.58 21.11 -5.10
CA SER A 502 -4.68 21.72 -3.79
C SER A 502 -5.26 23.11 -3.85
N HIS A 503 -6.02 23.49 -2.82
CA HIS A 503 -6.31 24.89 -2.56
C HIS A 503 -5.06 25.57 -2.01
N VAL A 504 -4.66 26.66 -2.63
CA VAL A 504 -3.56 27.52 -2.20
C VAL A 504 -4.12 28.84 -1.74
N VAL A 505 -3.73 29.30 -0.55
CA VAL A 505 -4.21 30.56 0.00
C VAL A 505 -3.05 31.41 0.47
N VAL A 506 -2.99 32.65 0.02
CA VAL A 506 -2.08 33.68 0.52
C VAL A 506 -2.78 34.44 1.66
N MET A 507 -2.16 34.44 2.83
CA MET A 507 -2.67 35.14 4.02
C MET A 507 -2.33 36.62 3.92
N SER A 508 -3.31 37.47 3.64
CA SER A 508 -3.12 38.93 3.43
C SER A 508 -2.79 39.68 4.70
N HIS A 509 -3.25 39.20 5.86
CA HIS A 509 -3.17 39.92 7.14
C HIS A 509 -3.70 41.36 7.07
N GLY A 510 -4.50 41.69 6.05
CA GLY A 510 -5.09 43.02 5.81
C GLY A 510 -4.27 43.91 4.90
N GLU A 511 -3.13 43.45 4.41
CA GLU A 511 -2.26 44.13 3.45
C GLU A 511 -2.61 43.73 2.00
N ASP A 512 -2.22 44.58 1.05
CA ASP A 512 -2.36 44.27 -0.37
C ASP A 512 -1.27 43.27 -0.78
N ILE A 513 -1.67 42.19 -1.46
CA ILE A 513 -0.77 41.10 -1.86
C ILE A 513 -0.06 41.48 -3.16
N PRO A 514 1.31 41.55 -3.18
CA PRO A 514 2.09 41.91 -4.36
C PRO A 514 1.93 40.89 -5.50
N ASP A 515 2.12 41.33 -6.74
CA ASP A 515 2.02 40.50 -7.94
C ASP A 515 3.02 39.32 -7.93
N THR A 516 4.23 39.54 -7.38
CA THR A 516 5.24 38.47 -7.22
C THR A 516 4.71 37.36 -6.33
N THR A 517 4.12 37.70 -5.18
CA THR A 517 3.51 36.72 -4.25
C THR A 517 2.33 36.00 -4.91
N GLN A 518 1.48 36.71 -5.67
CA GLN A 518 0.36 36.13 -6.40
C GLN A 518 0.84 35.14 -7.46
N GLN A 519 1.90 35.47 -8.19
CA GLN A 519 2.53 34.60 -9.16
C GLN A 519 3.09 33.32 -8.49
N GLU A 520 3.83 33.48 -7.38
CA GLU A 520 4.37 32.34 -6.62
C GLU A 520 3.27 31.40 -6.08
N ALA A 521 2.17 31.96 -5.59
CA ALA A 521 1.02 31.18 -5.14
C ALA A 521 0.33 30.44 -6.31
N ALA A 522 0.20 31.08 -7.45
CA ALA A 522 -0.35 30.45 -8.64
C ALA A 522 0.57 29.33 -9.18
N GLU A 523 1.89 29.51 -9.13
CA GLU A 523 2.86 28.47 -9.46
C GLU A 523 2.76 27.28 -8.48
N LEU A 524 2.61 27.54 -7.16
CA LEU A 524 2.36 26.48 -6.17
C LEU A 524 1.05 25.74 -6.46
N ALA A 525 -0.02 26.43 -6.89
CA ALA A 525 -1.26 25.77 -7.26
C ALA A 525 -1.08 24.79 -8.43
N VAL A 526 -0.23 25.12 -9.41
CA VAL A 526 0.14 24.20 -10.50
C VAL A 526 0.99 23.06 -9.99
N ILE A 527 2.04 23.34 -9.19
CA ILE A 527 2.95 22.32 -8.62
C ILE A 527 2.18 21.26 -7.81
N TYR A 528 1.17 21.69 -7.04
CA TYR A 528 0.32 20.82 -6.23
C TYR A 528 -0.99 20.43 -6.92
N SER A 529 -0.92 20.15 -8.22
CA SER A 529 -2.05 19.70 -9.03
C SER A 529 -1.68 18.50 -9.95
N SER A 530 -2.69 17.82 -10.44
CA SER A 530 -2.52 16.71 -11.40
C SER A 530 -1.98 17.16 -12.78
N THR A 531 -1.96 18.47 -13.04
CA THR A 531 -1.47 19.04 -14.30
C THR A 531 0.03 19.27 -14.30
N TYR A 532 0.68 19.22 -13.14
CA TYR A 532 2.13 19.46 -13.04
C TYR A 532 2.92 18.31 -13.68
N LYS A 533 3.77 18.69 -14.62
CA LYS A 533 4.79 17.80 -15.20
C LYS A 533 6.09 18.57 -15.26
N ALA A 534 7.05 18.17 -14.44
CA ALA A 534 8.38 18.80 -14.40
C ALA A 534 9.03 18.87 -15.79
N GLY A 535 9.62 20.02 -16.12
CA GLY A 535 10.38 20.21 -17.38
C GLY A 535 9.54 20.36 -18.66
N THR A 536 8.21 20.32 -18.60
CA THR A 536 7.37 20.43 -19.84
C THR A 536 7.14 21.85 -20.34
N GLY A 537 7.33 22.86 -19.48
CA GLY A 537 7.07 24.28 -19.81
C GLY A 537 5.61 24.58 -20.21
N ALA A 538 4.68 23.68 -19.90
CA ALA A 538 3.27 23.82 -20.25
C ALA A 538 2.63 24.95 -19.43
N LYS A 539 1.83 25.82 -20.11
CA LYS A 539 1.03 26.83 -19.45
C LYS A 539 -0.27 26.21 -18.91
N VAL A 540 -0.52 26.40 -17.63
CA VAL A 540 -1.71 25.89 -16.92
C VAL A 540 -2.58 27.07 -16.49
N ALA A 541 -3.89 26.96 -16.70
CA ALA A 541 -4.85 27.96 -16.23
C ALA A 541 -5.10 27.80 -14.73
N VAL A 542 -4.92 28.88 -13.98
CA VAL A 542 -5.14 28.98 -12.52
C VAL A 542 -6.16 30.06 -12.27
N ASP A 543 -7.23 29.73 -11.57
CA ASP A 543 -8.23 30.69 -11.14
C ASP A 543 -7.83 31.26 -9.78
N THR A 544 -7.99 32.56 -9.60
CA THR A 544 -7.74 33.28 -8.36
C THR A 544 -8.90 34.21 -8.02
N THR A 545 -9.24 34.24 -6.74
CA THR A 545 -10.27 35.15 -6.21
C THR A 545 -10.04 35.39 -4.73
N GLU A 546 -10.67 36.45 -4.19
CA GLU A 546 -10.70 36.64 -2.74
C GLU A 546 -11.59 35.60 -2.07
N VAL A 547 -11.18 35.10 -0.90
CA VAL A 547 -11.90 34.04 -0.16
C VAL A 547 -13.36 34.37 0.13
N LYS A 548 -13.71 35.69 0.28
CA LYS A 548 -15.10 36.12 0.45
C LYS A 548 -16.05 35.71 -0.71
N ASN A 549 -15.51 35.47 -1.88
CA ASN A 549 -16.26 35.07 -3.09
C ASN A 549 -16.40 33.57 -3.23
N ILE A 550 -16.02 32.76 -2.21
CA ILE A 550 -16.03 31.32 -2.23
C ILE A 550 -17.02 30.77 -1.21
N TRP A 551 -17.82 29.82 -1.63
CA TRP A 551 -18.76 29.11 -0.74
C TRP A 551 -18.89 27.64 -1.10
N LYS A 552 -19.48 26.88 -0.21
CA LYS A 552 -19.76 25.47 -0.42
C LYS A 552 -21.26 25.25 -0.60
N ALA A 553 -21.65 24.58 -1.69
CA ALA A 553 -23.03 24.19 -1.91
C ALA A 553 -23.48 23.12 -0.89
N ASN A 554 -24.76 23.14 -0.51
CA ASN A 554 -25.32 22.10 0.38
C ASN A 554 -25.13 20.72 -0.23
N GLY A 555 -24.55 19.80 0.54
CA GLY A 555 -24.27 18.42 0.10
C GLY A 555 -23.08 18.26 -0.83
N ALA A 556 -22.29 19.31 -1.10
CA ALA A 556 -21.08 19.20 -1.89
C ALA A 556 -20.03 18.32 -1.19
N LYS A 557 -19.31 17.52 -1.98
CA LYS A 557 -18.22 16.66 -1.50
C LYS A 557 -17.08 17.50 -0.90
N PRO A 558 -16.24 16.91 -0.01
CA PRO A 558 -15.04 17.58 0.48
C PRO A 558 -14.15 18.11 -0.67
N GLY A 559 -13.50 19.25 -0.47
CA GLY A 559 -12.66 19.90 -1.48
C GLY A 559 -13.41 20.60 -2.62
N MET A 560 -14.72 20.41 -2.75
CA MET A 560 -15.51 21.04 -3.81
C MET A 560 -16.14 22.34 -3.32
N VAL A 561 -15.74 23.45 -3.93
CA VAL A 561 -16.24 24.79 -3.67
C VAL A 561 -16.80 25.43 -4.95
N LEU A 562 -17.69 26.41 -4.76
CA LEU A 562 -18.16 27.31 -5.81
C LEU A 562 -17.56 28.68 -5.56
N TYR A 563 -17.23 29.41 -6.62
CA TYR A 563 -16.67 30.75 -6.54
C TYR A 563 -17.14 31.61 -7.70
N GLU A 564 -17.20 32.91 -7.46
CA GLU A 564 -17.56 33.92 -8.45
C GLU A 564 -16.51 35.05 -8.42
N VAL A 565 -16.58 35.99 -9.34
CA VAL A 565 -15.69 37.18 -9.40
C VAL A 565 -14.22 36.77 -9.36
N TYR A 566 -13.81 35.85 -10.24
CA TYR A 566 -12.45 35.33 -10.32
C TYR A 566 -11.70 35.86 -11.55
N THR A 567 -10.38 35.79 -11.49
CA THR A 567 -9.47 36.03 -12.62
C THR A 567 -8.74 34.74 -12.94
N THR A 568 -8.59 34.41 -14.23
CA THR A 568 -7.79 33.28 -14.68
C THR A 568 -6.42 33.75 -15.16
N VAL A 569 -5.36 33.20 -14.59
CA VAL A 569 -3.97 33.46 -15.00
C VAL A 569 -3.36 32.19 -15.60
N TYR A 570 -2.49 32.37 -16.60
CA TYR A 570 -1.82 31.26 -17.28
C TYR A 570 -0.38 31.16 -16.80
N ILE A 571 -0.07 30.11 -16.06
CA ILE A 571 1.18 29.96 -15.32
C ILE A 571 2.03 28.82 -15.89
N THR A 572 3.32 29.07 -16.05
CA THR A 572 4.35 28.04 -16.23
C THR A 572 5.14 28.00 -14.93
N PRO A 573 5.06 26.92 -14.13
CA PRO A 573 5.74 26.87 -12.82
C PRO A 573 7.25 26.76 -13.00
N ARG A 574 8.01 27.42 -12.13
CA ARG A 574 9.46 27.29 -12.03
C ARG A 574 9.82 25.99 -11.32
N ASP A 575 10.77 25.24 -11.89
CA ASP A 575 11.29 24.03 -11.23
C ASP A 575 12.03 24.41 -9.92
N GLY A 576 11.77 23.65 -8.85
CA GLY A 576 12.37 23.88 -7.53
C GLY A 576 11.78 25.03 -6.71
N LEU A 577 10.74 25.72 -7.18
CA LEU A 577 10.13 26.85 -6.44
C LEU A 577 9.60 26.42 -5.07
N ALA A 578 8.95 25.25 -4.99
CA ALA A 578 8.39 24.76 -3.72
C ALA A 578 9.47 24.56 -2.64
N GLU A 579 10.65 24.08 -3.02
CA GLU A 579 11.80 23.94 -2.12
C GLU A 579 12.35 25.30 -1.69
N GLN A 580 12.41 26.27 -2.61
CA GLN A 580 12.90 27.64 -2.33
C GLN A 580 12.00 28.39 -1.33
N LEU A 581 10.68 28.26 -1.49
CA LEU A 581 9.69 28.95 -0.65
C LEU A 581 9.37 28.18 0.64
N LYS A 582 9.82 26.96 0.79
CA LYS A 582 9.57 26.16 1.99
C LYS A 582 10.25 26.82 3.19
N LYS A 583 9.46 27.14 4.22
CA LYS A 583 9.98 27.73 5.44
C LYS A 583 11.04 26.81 6.05
N LYS A 584 12.25 27.32 6.21
CA LYS A 584 13.36 26.64 6.88
C LYS A 584 13.06 26.42 8.36
#